data_128f61376b075808ff32c280b30c441d
#
_entry.id   128f61376b075808ff32c280b30c441d
#
_cell.length_a   1.000
_cell.length_b   1.000
_cell.length_c   1.000
_cell.angle_alpha   90.00
_cell.angle_beta   90.00
_cell.angle_gamma   90.00
#
_symmetry.space_group_name_H-M   'P 1'
#
loop_
_entity.id
_entity.type
_entity.pdbx_description
1 polymer ?
#
loop_
_entity_poly.entity_id
_entity_poly.type
_entity_poly.pdbx_seq_one_letter_code
_entity_poly.pdbx_strand_id
1 'polypeptide(L)'
;MNPAPAHSKTTSTQRPRRSPVRIAISTLLWAVTACVVVIMAARFAPSALSNGRLIPEAAAFIPWLALLSVLVLIIAALTRRKVLSAVTVLCLVCQIVWHVGFFLPAPRIAEEAVEAVPEQTTPRDTVMRVMTLNTKNGNADAEQIVSIVRDQHVEVLAMQEVSGSLIERLSAAGLDELLPSRVIGLAGAGDNGGVNVIYTLAPMRNASESILPLTGSAVPACTITCLLYTSDAADELDG
;
A
#
# COMPACT_ATOMS: atom_id res chain seq x y z
N MET A 1 14.09 -91.03 -8.84
CA MET A 1 14.51 -89.81 -8.09
C MET A 1 13.90 -88.62 -8.78
N ASN A 2 12.90 -88.05 -8.16
CA ASN A 2 12.17 -86.94 -8.74
C ASN A 2 12.46 -85.66 -7.92
N PRO A 3 12.95 -84.54 -8.50
CA PRO A 3 13.25 -83.33 -7.74
C PRO A 3 11.97 -82.55 -7.39
N ALA A 4 11.89 -82.14 -6.13
CA ALA A 4 10.79 -81.35 -5.59
C ALA A 4 10.71 -79.96 -6.21
N PRO A 5 9.53 -79.39 -6.36
CA PRO A 5 9.39 -78.04 -6.91
C PRO A 5 9.79 -76.97 -5.90
N ALA A 6 10.63 -76.04 -6.35
CA ALA A 6 11.05 -74.87 -5.57
C ALA A 6 9.87 -73.90 -5.38
N HIS A 7 9.42 -73.71 -4.13
CA HIS A 7 8.43 -72.68 -3.78
C HIS A 7 9.06 -71.27 -3.85
N SER A 8 8.74 -70.54 -4.89
CA SER A 8 9.01 -69.13 -5.02
C SER A 8 8.16 -68.37 -3.99
N LYS A 9 8.74 -67.82 -2.93
CA LYS A 9 8.13 -66.89 -2.01
C LYS A 9 8.03 -65.52 -2.68
N THR A 10 6.86 -65.23 -3.25
CA THR A 10 6.51 -63.88 -3.70
C THR A 10 6.32 -63.01 -2.45
N THR A 11 7.33 -62.24 -2.06
CA THR A 11 7.27 -61.25 -0.99
C THR A 11 6.45 -60.08 -1.54
N SER A 12 5.14 -60.03 -1.26
CA SER A 12 4.30 -58.86 -1.52
C SER A 12 4.73 -57.77 -0.57
N THR A 13 5.45 -56.77 -1.05
CA THR A 13 5.73 -55.51 -0.34
C THR A 13 4.45 -54.76 -0.20
N GLN A 14 3.69 -54.99 0.87
CA GLN A 14 2.55 -54.16 1.27
C GLN A 14 3.11 -52.80 1.63
N ARG A 15 2.82 -51.77 0.79
CA ARG A 15 3.08 -50.36 1.13
C ARG A 15 2.31 -50.02 2.40
N PRO A 16 2.95 -49.47 3.44
CA PRO A 16 2.32 -49.15 4.70
C PRO A 16 1.15 -48.18 4.44
N ARG A 17 -0.10 -48.56 4.82
CA ARG A 17 -1.29 -47.71 4.76
C ARG A 17 -1.02 -46.47 5.61
N ARG A 18 -0.97 -45.32 5.00
CA ARG A 18 -0.86 -44.02 5.69
C ARG A 18 -2.02 -43.87 6.67
N SER A 19 -1.71 -43.60 7.93
CA SER A 19 -2.74 -43.32 8.96
C SER A 19 -3.71 -42.23 8.47
N PRO A 20 -5.03 -42.37 8.66
CA PRO A 20 -6.03 -41.40 8.23
C PRO A 20 -5.77 -39.99 8.86
N VAL A 21 -5.25 -39.97 10.07
CA VAL A 21 -4.84 -38.72 10.76
C VAL A 21 -3.71 -38.00 10.00
N ARG A 22 -2.71 -38.75 9.49
CA ARG A 22 -1.63 -38.14 8.71
C ARG A 22 -2.10 -37.60 7.38
N ILE A 23 -3.12 -38.19 6.77
CA ILE A 23 -3.74 -37.70 5.56
C ILE A 23 -4.53 -36.42 5.88
N ALA A 24 -5.36 -36.42 6.91
CA ALA A 24 -6.16 -35.26 7.31
C ALA A 24 -5.27 -34.05 7.62
N ILE A 25 -4.21 -34.23 8.42
CA ILE A 25 -3.23 -33.14 8.68
C ILE A 25 -2.59 -32.64 7.38
N SER A 26 -2.25 -33.56 6.46
CA SER A 26 -1.68 -33.15 5.18
C SER A 26 -2.62 -32.28 4.37
N THR A 27 -3.85 -32.70 4.26
CA THR A 27 -4.90 -31.98 3.50
C THR A 27 -5.14 -30.60 4.11
N LEU A 28 -5.25 -30.53 5.44
CA LEU A 28 -5.41 -29.26 6.16
C LEU A 28 -4.26 -28.28 5.88
N LEU A 29 -3.02 -28.74 6.02
CA LEU A 29 -1.85 -27.89 5.79
C LEU A 29 -1.77 -27.39 4.33
N TRP A 30 -2.09 -28.25 3.35
CA TRP A 30 -2.17 -27.84 1.95
C TRP A 30 -3.32 -26.86 1.69
N ALA A 31 -4.49 -27.06 2.32
CA ALA A 31 -5.62 -26.15 2.19
C ALA A 31 -5.27 -24.76 2.76
N VAL A 32 -4.62 -24.71 3.92
CA VAL A 32 -4.17 -23.45 4.54
C VAL A 32 -3.13 -22.77 3.63
N THR A 33 -2.15 -23.50 3.13
CA THR A 33 -1.13 -22.94 2.22
C THR A 33 -1.76 -22.43 0.92
N ALA A 34 -2.72 -23.15 0.35
CA ALA A 34 -3.45 -22.70 -0.83
C ALA A 34 -4.24 -21.41 -0.56
N CYS A 35 -4.89 -21.30 0.60
CA CYS A 35 -5.57 -20.08 1.03
C CYS A 35 -4.59 -18.90 1.12
N VAL A 36 -3.42 -19.10 1.74
CA VAL A 36 -2.36 -18.08 1.81
C VAL A 36 -1.95 -17.63 0.41
N VAL A 37 -1.68 -18.56 -0.51
CA VAL A 37 -1.31 -18.25 -1.90
C VAL A 37 -2.40 -17.45 -2.62
N VAL A 38 -3.66 -17.84 -2.46
CA VAL A 38 -4.80 -17.14 -3.08
C VAL A 38 -4.91 -15.70 -2.56
N ILE A 39 -4.80 -15.49 -1.25
CA ILE A 39 -4.83 -14.13 -0.67
C ILE A 39 -3.62 -13.32 -1.12
N MET A 40 -2.43 -13.92 -1.18
CA MET A 40 -1.24 -13.26 -1.73
C MET A 40 -1.43 -12.87 -3.21
N ALA A 41 -2.08 -13.73 -4.00
CA ALA A 41 -2.38 -13.45 -5.41
C ALA A 41 -3.40 -12.31 -5.58
N ALA A 42 -4.28 -12.08 -4.60
CA ALA A 42 -5.23 -10.96 -4.60
C ALA A 42 -4.53 -9.59 -4.68
N ARG A 43 -3.26 -9.47 -4.22
CA ARG A 43 -2.45 -8.26 -4.37
C ARG A 43 -2.25 -7.83 -5.83
N PHE A 44 -2.29 -8.77 -6.76
CA PHE A 44 -2.11 -8.52 -8.19
C PHE A 44 -3.43 -8.41 -8.94
N ALA A 45 -4.54 -8.36 -8.21
CA ALA A 45 -5.86 -8.25 -8.83
C ALA A 45 -5.96 -6.93 -9.62
N PRO A 46 -6.50 -6.97 -10.85
CA PRO A 46 -6.75 -5.75 -11.62
C PRO A 46 -7.71 -4.82 -10.89
N SER A 47 -7.57 -3.50 -11.13
CA SER A 47 -8.40 -2.47 -10.48
C SER A 47 -9.90 -2.73 -10.64
N ALA A 48 -10.33 -3.30 -11.75
CA ALA A 48 -11.73 -3.66 -12.00
C ALA A 48 -12.29 -4.67 -10.97
N LEU A 49 -11.47 -5.61 -10.48
CA LEU A 49 -11.83 -6.57 -9.43
C LEU A 49 -11.64 -6.00 -8.03
N SER A 50 -10.77 -5.00 -7.88
CA SER A 50 -10.45 -4.37 -6.59
C SER A 50 -11.44 -3.27 -6.19
N ASN A 51 -12.41 -2.93 -7.04
CA ASN A 51 -13.47 -1.96 -6.74
C ASN A 51 -14.42 -2.41 -5.62
N GLY A 52 -14.41 -3.72 -5.25
CA GLY A 52 -15.13 -4.24 -4.10
C GLY A 52 -14.28 -4.21 -2.82
N ARG A 53 -14.93 -4.33 -1.67
CA ARG A 53 -14.25 -4.34 -0.35
C ARG A 53 -13.44 -5.60 -0.09
N LEU A 54 -13.85 -6.74 -0.65
CA LEU A 54 -13.29 -8.06 -0.31
C LEU A 54 -11.80 -8.19 -0.65
N ILE A 55 -11.36 -7.73 -1.82
CA ILE A 55 -9.96 -7.87 -2.24
C ILE A 55 -9.02 -6.95 -1.45
N PRO A 56 -9.32 -5.64 -1.27
CA PRO A 56 -8.51 -4.78 -0.41
C PRO A 56 -8.48 -5.25 1.04
N GLU A 57 -9.61 -5.69 1.60
CA GLU A 57 -9.67 -6.23 2.95
C GLU A 57 -8.84 -7.51 3.08
N ALA A 58 -8.96 -8.46 2.15
CA ALA A 58 -8.15 -9.67 2.14
C ALA A 58 -6.65 -9.34 2.03
N ALA A 59 -6.27 -8.38 1.19
CA ALA A 59 -4.89 -7.96 1.03
C ALA A 59 -4.32 -7.30 2.31
N ALA A 60 -5.15 -6.61 3.10
CA ALA A 60 -4.75 -6.03 4.38
C ALA A 60 -4.35 -7.09 5.43
N PHE A 61 -4.82 -8.33 5.28
CA PHE A 61 -4.44 -9.44 6.16
C PHE A 61 -3.11 -10.11 5.79
N ILE A 62 -2.48 -9.75 4.67
CA ILE A 62 -1.20 -10.38 4.23
C ILE A 62 -0.13 -10.38 5.33
N PRO A 63 0.11 -9.32 6.12
CA PRO A 63 1.08 -9.35 7.21
C PRO A 63 0.80 -10.43 8.26
N TRP A 64 -0.48 -10.66 8.57
CA TRP A 64 -0.90 -11.69 9.54
C TRP A 64 -0.76 -13.11 8.99
N LEU A 65 -0.85 -13.26 7.66
CA LEU A 65 -0.61 -14.55 7.00
C LEU A 65 0.83 -15.03 7.15
N ALA A 66 1.78 -14.14 7.42
CA ALA A 66 3.17 -14.51 7.70
C ALA A 66 3.26 -15.39 8.95
N LEU A 67 2.52 -15.06 10.02
CA LEU A 67 2.47 -15.88 11.23
C LEU A 67 1.89 -17.27 10.96
N LEU A 68 0.83 -17.33 10.15
CA LEU A 68 0.22 -18.58 9.75
C LEU A 68 1.18 -19.42 8.90
N SER A 69 1.92 -18.79 7.98
CA SER A 69 2.93 -19.44 7.15
C SER A 69 4.08 -20.00 7.99
N VAL A 70 4.54 -19.28 9.02
CA VAL A 70 5.56 -19.77 9.97
C VAL A 70 5.04 -21.00 10.69
N LEU A 71 3.80 -21.01 11.18
CA LEU A 71 3.22 -22.17 11.85
C LEU A 71 3.15 -23.38 10.92
N VAL A 72 2.68 -23.21 9.67
CA VAL A 72 2.65 -24.27 8.66
C VAL A 72 4.05 -24.80 8.39
N LEU A 73 5.05 -23.90 8.24
CA LEU A 73 6.44 -24.27 8.00
C LEU A 73 7.00 -25.14 9.13
N ILE A 74 6.77 -24.74 10.39
CA ILE A 74 7.23 -25.52 11.56
C ILE A 74 6.64 -26.92 11.51
N ILE A 75 5.32 -27.05 11.33
CA ILE A 75 4.65 -28.36 11.29
C ILE A 75 5.14 -29.19 10.07
N ALA A 76 5.32 -28.55 8.91
CA ALA A 76 5.80 -29.20 7.69
C ALA A 76 7.23 -29.71 7.87
N ALA A 77 8.11 -28.95 8.50
CA ALA A 77 9.49 -29.32 8.80
C ALA A 77 9.54 -30.48 9.81
N LEU A 78 8.82 -30.41 10.93
CA LEU A 78 8.73 -31.46 11.94
C LEU A 78 8.19 -32.78 11.36
N THR A 79 7.25 -32.67 10.42
CA THR A 79 6.65 -33.83 9.74
C THR A 79 7.41 -34.23 8.47
N ARG A 80 8.58 -33.62 8.20
CA ARG A 80 9.48 -33.87 7.07
C ARG A 80 8.80 -33.79 5.70
N ARG A 81 7.91 -32.82 5.51
CA ARG A 81 7.16 -32.60 4.26
C ARG A 81 7.90 -31.59 3.37
N LYS A 82 8.95 -32.04 2.70
CA LYS A 82 9.90 -31.21 1.94
C LYS A 82 9.23 -30.25 0.94
N VAL A 83 8.25 -30.73 0.13
CA VAL A 83 7.58 -29.90 -0.87
C VAL A 83 6.75 -28.80 -0.21
N LEU A 84 5.96 -29.15 0.81
CA LEU A 84 5.16 -28.17 1.54
C LEU A 84 6.06 -27.12 2.23
N SER A 85 7.16 -27.55 2.85
CA SER A 85 8.14 -26.62 3.44
C SER A 85 8.72 -25.68 2.40
N ALA A 86 9.10 -26.17 1.22
CA ALA A 86 9.65 -25.33 0.15
C ALA A 86 8.63 -24.27 -0.33
N VAL A 87 7.38 -24.68 -0.56
CA VAL A 87 6.29 -23.74 -0.95
C VAL A 87 6.05 -22.70 0.13
N THR A 88 6.00 -23.11 1.40
CA THR A 88 5.75 -22.18 2.50
C THR A 88 6.91 -21.22 2.71
N VAL A 89 8.16 -21.67 2.55
CA VAL A 89 9.35 -20.79 2.57
C VAL A 89 9.26 -19.77 1.46
N LEU A 90 8.89 -20.16 0.25
CA LEU A 90 8.70 -19.23 -0.87
C LEU A 90 7.63 -18.16 -0.55
N CYS A 91 6.49 -18.56 0.01
CA CYS A 91 5.46 -17.63 0.45
C CYS A 91 6.00 -16.65 1.50
N LEU A 92 6.76 -17.13 2.51
CA LEU A 92 7.35 -16.27 3.53
C LEU A 92 8.38 -15.30 2.95
N VAL A 93 9.24 -15.74 2.04
CA VAL A 93 10.21 -14.86 1.37
C VAL A 93 9.48 -13.74 0.62
N CYS A 94 8.44 -14.07 -0.16
CA CYS A 94 7.64 -13.05 -0.85
C CYS A 94 6.99 -12.07 0.13
N GLN A 95 6.43 -12.57 1.24
CA GLN A 95 5.81 -11.70 2.26
C GLN A 95 6.85 -10.79 2.91
N ILE A 96 8.03 -11.28 3.25
CA ILE A 96 9.12 -10.46 3.82
C ILE A 96 9.54 -9.39 2.81
N VAL A 97 9.79 -9.75 1.55
CA VAL A 97 10.19 -8.80 0.50
C VAL A 97 9.14 -7.69 0.32
N TRP A 98 7.86 -8.02 0.39
CA TRP A 98 6.80 -7.01 0.26
C TRP A 98 6.70 -6.07 1.45
N HIS A 99 7.13 -6.50 2.64
CA HIS A 99 7.00 -5.71 3.86
C HIS A 99 8.31 -5.06 4.31
N VAL A 100 9.46 -5.51 3.79
CA VAL A 100 10.77 -5.01 4.22
C VAL A 100 10.90 -3.50 4.04
N GLY A 101 10.29 -2.93 2.98
CA GLY A 101 10.30 -1.50 2.72
C GLY A 101 9.61 -0.64 3.79
N PHE A 102 8.72 -1.24 4.62
CA PHE A 102 8.12 -0.53 5.75
C PHE A 102 9.04 -0.45 6.97
N PHE A 103 10.06 -1.29 7.03
CA PHE A 103 11.00 -1.36 8.16
C PHE A 103 12.38 -0.81 7.83
N LEU A 104 12.70 -0.70 6.54
CA LEU A 104 13.94 -0.04 6.12
C LEU A 104 13.71 1.48 6.09
N PRO A 105 14.64 2.26 6.64
CA PRO A 105 14.57 3.71 6.48
C PRO A 105 14.55 4.06 4.99
N ALA A 106 13.72 5.04 4.64
CA ALA A 106 13.72 5.62 3.30
C ALA A 106 15.16 6.04 2.92
N PRO A 107 15.53 6.02 1.63
CA PRO A 107 16.79 6.59 1.20
C PRO A 107 16.90 7.98 1.79
N ARG A 108 18.09 8.33 2.27
CA ARG A 108 18.32 9.59 2.97
C ARG A 108 17.74 10.74 2.18
N ILE A 109 16.90 11.53 2.82
CA ILE A 109 16.48 12.83 2.30
C ILE A 109 17.77 13.60 2.00
N ALA A 110 17.85 14.28 0.85
CA ALA A 110 18.99 15.09 0.52
C ALA A 110 19.31 16.04 1.67
N GLU A 111 20.59 16.22 2.02
CA GLU A 111 21.01 17.08 3.14
C GLU A 111 20.43 18.49 3.00
N GLU A 112 20.37 19.01 1.77
CA GLU A 112 19.74 20.28 1.43
C GLU A 112 18.26 20.36 1.85
N ALA A 113 17.51 19.26 1.72
CA ALA A 113 16.11 19.21 2.17
C ALA A 113 15.99 19.16 3.69
N VAL A 114 16.94 18.53 4.39
CA VAL A 114 16.96 18.48 5.87
C VAL A 114 17.33 19.85 6.43
N GLU A 115 18.26 20.55 5.81
CA GLU A 115 18.69 21.90 6.21
C GLU A 115 17.62 22.94 5.92
N ALA A 116 16.86 22.80 4.84
CA ALA A 116 15.80 23.72 4.46
C ALA A 116 14.54 23.64 5.35
N VAL A 117 14.33 22.55 6.09
CA VAL A 117 13.14 22.38 6.95
C VAL A 117 13.10 23.39 8.11
N PRO A 118 14.20 23.67 8.87
CA PRO A 118 14.18 24.62 9.97
C PRO A 118 14.37 26.08 9.52
N GLU A 119 14.95 26.31 8.35
CA GLU A 119 15.15 27.65 7.83
C GLU A 119 13.89 28.17 7.15
N GLN A 120 13.49 29.36 7.50
CA GLN A 120 12.33 30.00 6.89
C GLN A 120 12.56 30.21 5.40
N THR A 121 11.69 29.63 4.65
CA THR A 121 11.64 29.65 3.22
C THR A 121 11.65 31.03 2.63
N THR A 122 12.60 31.26 1.79
CA THR A 122 12.43 32.27 0.75
C THR A 122 11.64 31.64 -0.40
N PRO A 123 10.86 32.45 -1.18
CA PRO A 123 10.16 31.93 -2.36
C PRO A 123 11.05 31.25 -3.42
N ARG A 124 12.32 31.11 -3.15
CA ARG A 124 13.37 30.55 -4.04
C ARG A 124 14.14 29.38 -3.45
N ASP A 125 13.61 28.76 -2.37
CA ASP A 125 14.26 27.55 -1.89
C ASP A 125 14.05 26.38 -2.88
N THR A 126 14.95 25.42 -2.84
CA THR A 126 14.97 24.27 -3.74
C THR A 126 14.06 23.13 -3.26
N VAL A 127 13.21 23.37 -2.26
CA VAL A 127 12.44 22.34 -1.56
C VAL A 127 10.96 22.71 -1.55
N MET A 128 10.12 21.77 -1.95
CA MET A 128 8.67 21.89 -1.86
C MET A 128 8.16 21.19 -0.59
N ARG A 129 7.37 21.87 0.21
CA ARG A 129 6.77 21.31 1.43
C ARG A 129 5.38 20.77 1.15
N VAL A 130 5.28 19.46 1.29
CA VAL A 130 4.02 18.73 1.05
C VAL A 130 3.50 18.19 2.37
N MET A 131 2.25 18.47 2.68
CA MET A 131 1.53 17.88 3.81
C MET A 131 0.43 16.97 3.30
N THR A 132 0.29 15.80 3.91
CA THR A 132 -0.86 14.91 3.68
C THR A 132 -1.59 14.63 4.99
N LEU A 133 -2.93 14.62 4.96
CA LEU A 133 -3.76 14.46 6.14
C LEU A 133 -5.07 13.76 5.81
N ASN A 134 -5.35 12.63 6.47
CA ASN A 134 -6.70 12.07 6.51
C ASN A 134 -7.51 12.79 7.61
N THR A 135 -8.65 13.38 7.23
CA THR A 135 -9.45 14.22 8.11
C THR A 135 -10.53 13.45 8.87
N LYS A 136 -10.58 12.13 8.74
CA LYS A 136 -11.57 11.27 9.39
C LYS A 136 -13.00 11.78 9.22
N ASN A 137 -13.46 11.77 7.97
CA ASN A 137 -14.80 12.28 7.59
C ASN A 137 -15.03 13.77 7.97
N GLY A 138 -13.99 14.58 7.82
CA GLY A 138 -14.07 16.01 8.11
C GLY A 138 -14.09 16.39 9.59
N ASN A 139 -13.72 15.46 10.50
CA ASN A 139 -13.68 15.75 11.93
C ASN A 139 -12.40 16.47 12.39
N ALA A 140 -11.47 16.74 11.50
CA ALA A 140 -10.26 17.49 11.82
C ALA A 140 -10.57 18.95 12.17
N ASP A 141 -9.71 19.54 13.01
CA ASP A 141 -9.78 20.93 13.40
C ASP A 141 -9.21 21.84 12.30
N ALA A 142 -10.05 22.71 11.74
CA ALA A 142 -9.69 23.58 10.63
C ALA A 142 -8.67 24.65 11.03
N GLU A 143 -8.80 25.25 12.22
CA GLU A 143 -7.88 26.28 12.70
C GLU A 143 -6.48 25.70 12.93
N GLN A 144 -6.42 24.47 13.48
CA GLN A 144 -5.17 23.77 13.69
C GLN A 144 -4.49 23.38 12.37
N ILE A 145 -5.26 22.94 11.36
CA ILE A 145 -4.73 22.66 10.02
C ILE A 145 -4.12 23.93 9.42
N VAL A 146 -4.86 25.05 9.45
CA VAL A 146 -4.41 26.33 8.87
C VAL A 146 -3.18 26.86 9.61
N SER A 147 -3.12 26.72 10.94
CA SER A 147 -1.92 27.08 11.73
C SER A 147 -0.71 26.26 11.27
N ILE A 148 -0.85 24.93 11.15
CA ILE A 148 0.25 24.08 10.70
C ILE A 148 0.70 24.44 9.27
N VAL A 149 -0.25 24.66 8.36
CA VAL A 149 0.06 25.09 6.98
C VAL A 149 0.89 26.36 6.96
N ARG A 150 0.52 27.34 7.79
CA ARG A 150 1.23 28.62 7.93
C ARG A 150 2.61 28.43 8.57
N ASP A 151 2.66 27.76 9.71
CA ASP A 151 3.88 27.63 10.53
C ASP A 151 4.94 26.75 9.85
N GLN A 152 4.51 25.76 9.07
CA GLN A 152 5.39 24.85 8.35
C GLN A 152 5.59 25.26 6.88
N HIS A 153 5.04 26.40 6.46
CA HIS A 153 5.11 26.90 5.08
C HIS A 153 4.73 25.85 4.03
N VAL A 154 3.62 25.14 4.27
CA VAL A 154 3.15 24.09 3.38
C VAL A 154 2.71 24.69 2.03
N GLU A 155 3.23 24.16 0.95
CA GLU A 155 2.94 24.60 -0.41
C GLU A 155 1.92 23.71 -1.14
N VAL A 156 1.84 22.44 -0.72
CA VAL A 156 0.87 21.46 -1.20
C VAL A 156 0.25 20.74 -0.03
N LEU A 157 -1.08 20.81 0.09
CA LEU A 157 -1.85 20.10 1.09
C LEU A 157 -2.78 19.11 0.41
N ALA A 158 -2.52 17.81 0.59
CA ALA A 158 -3.36 16.72 0.09
C ALA A 158 -4.17 16.12 1.24
N MET A 159 -5.48 16.26 1.19
CA MET A 159 -6.36 15.76 2.24
C MET A 159 -7.28 14.65 1.75
N GLN A 160 -7.56 13.70 2.62
CA GLN A 160 -8.48 12.58 2.41
C GLN A 160 -9.65 12.68 3.39
N GLU A 161 -10.80 12.13 2.98
CA GLU A 161 -12.04 12.08 3.75
C GLU A 161 -12.53 13.48 4.18
N VAL A 162 -12.42 14.46 3.29
CA VAL A 162 -12.81 15.84 3.56
C VAL A 162 -14.32 15.99 3.35
N SER A 163 -15.04 16.47 4.36
CA SER A 163 -16.46 16.83 4.23
C SER A 163 -16.64 18.25 3.69
N GLY A 164 -17.79 18.53 3.07
CA GLY A 164 -18.13 19.89 2.62
C GLY A 164 -18.06 20.94 3.76
N SER A 165 -18.52 20.55 4.96
CA SER A 165 -18.46 21.41 6.14
C SER A 165 -17.04 21.72 6.60
N LEU A 166 -16.10 20.77 6.41
CA LEU A 166 -14.68 21.03 6.69
C LEU A 166 -14.09 22.02 5.68
N ILE A 167 -14.45 21.91 4.39
CA ILE A 167 -14.00 22.86 3.37
C ILE A 167 -14.42 24.28 3.74
N GLU A 168 -15.69 24.47 4.17
CA GLU A 168 -16.20 25.78 4.60
C GLU A 168 -15.44 26.30 5.83
N ARG A 169 -15.17 25.46 6.81
CA ARG A 169 -14.38 25.84 8.02
C ARG A 169 -12.94 26.19 7.69
N LEU A 170 -12.30 25.47 6.77
CA LEU A 170 -10.94 25.75 6.31
C LEU A 170 -10.88 27.10 5.58
N SER A 171 -11.85 27.38 4.72
CA SER A 171 -11.96 28.67 4.05
C SER A 171 -12.18 29.82 5.07
N ALA A 172 -13.07 29.63 6.03
CA ALA A 172 -13.33 30.63 7.09
C ALA A 172 -12.08 30.84 8.00
N ALA A 173 -11.26 29.81 8.19
CA ALA A 173 -9.99 29.90 8.94
C ALA A 173 -8.85 30.53 8.13
N GLY A 174 -9.05 30.86 6.84
CA GLY A 174 -8.06 31.54 6.01
C GLY A 174 -7.16 30.62 5.18
N LEU A 175 -7.53 29.36 4.96
CA LEU A 175 -6.74 28.46 4.12
C LEU A 175 -6.61 28.96 2.68
N ASP A 176 -7.67 29.54 2.12
CA ASP A 176 -7.71 30.03 0.73
C ASP A 176 -6.74 31.23 0.50
N GLU A 177 -6.33 31.93 1.55
CA GLU A 177 -5.31 32.97 1.50
C GLU A 177 -3.89 32.38 1.41
N LEU A 178 -3.67 31.21 2.05
CA LEU A 178 -2.39 30.52 2.09
C LEU A 178 -2.20 29.63 0.85
N LEU A 179 -3.25 28.91 0.44
CA LEU A 179 -3.25 27.96 -0.66
C LEU A 179 -4.45 28.25 -1.59
N PRO A 180 -4.31 29.25 -2.50
CA PRO A 180 -5.43 29.77 -3.28
C PRO A 180 -5.96 28.84 -4.37
N SER A 181 -5.21 27.82 -4.75
CA SER A 181 -5.62 26.88 -5.79
C SER A 181 -6.08 25.57 -5.15
N ARG A 182 -7.21 25.01 -5.63
CA ARG A 182 -7.69 23.72 -5.15
C ARG A 182 -8.34 22.88 -6.23
N VAL A 183 -8.26 21.56 -6.10
CA VAL A 183 -9.07 20.60 -6.85
C VAL A 183 -9.71 19.63 -5.88
N ILE A 184 -11.03 19.47 -6.03
CA ILE A 184 -11.86 18.59 -5.18
C ILE A 184 -12.21 17.36 -6.00
N GLY A 185 -11.97 16.18 -5.45
CA GLY A 185 -12.36 14.92 -6.07
C GLY A 185 -13.88 14.78 -6.16
N LEU A 186 -14.36 14.10 -7.19
CA LEU A 186 -15.77 13.76 -7.34
C LEU A 186 -16.25 12.92 -6.15
N ALA A 187 -17.41 13.29 -5.60
CA ALA A 187 -18.08 12.46 -4.62
C ALA A 187 -18.64 11.21 -5.33
N GLY A 188 -18.19 10.03 -4.94
CA GLY A 188 -18.69 8.75 -5.45
C GLY A 188 -20.00 8.34 -4.78
N ALA A 189 -20.83 7.56 -5.47
CA ALA A 189 -22.09 7.03 -4.92
C ALA A 189 -21.91 6.07 -3.72
N GLY A 190 -20.69 5.71 -3.38
CA GLY A 190 -20.32 4.85 -2.25
C GLY A 190 -19.34 5.51 -1.28
N ASP A 191 -19.17 6.83 -1.39
CA ASP A 191 -18.26 7.57 -0.53
C ASP A 191 -18.68 7.43 0.95
N ASN A 192 -17.72 7.17 1.80
CA ASN A 192 -17.91 7.12 3.26
C ASN A 192 -18.16 8.50 3.88
N GLY A 193 -18.61 9.49 3.07
CA GLY A 193 -18.96 10.84 3.52
C GLY A 193 -17.86 11.88 3.39
N GLY A 194 -16.75 11.58 2.71
CA GLY A 194 -15.67 12.52 2.48
C GLY A 194 -15.00 12.36 1.12
N VAL A 195 -14.56 13.47 0.53
CA VAL A 195 -13.83 13.52 -0.75
C VAL A 195 -12.32 13.71 -0.51
N ASN A 196 -11.52 13.45 -1.54
CA ASN A 196 -10.11 13.82 -1.54
C ASN A 196 -9.95 15.23 -2.12
N VAL A 197 -9.09 16.04 -1.54
CA VAL A 197 -8.88 17.44 -1.95
C VAL A 197 -7.38 17.73 -1.98
N ILE A 198 -6.94 18.45 -3.00
CA ILE A 198 -5.59 18.98 -3.08
C ILE A 198 -5.68 20.51 -3.08
N TYR A 199 -4.96 21.17 -2.19
CA TYR A 199 -4.72 22.60 -2.18
C TYR A 199 -3.27 22.90 -2.53
N THR A 200 -3.02 23.99 -3.26
CA THR A 200 -1.65 24.39 -3.62
C THR A 200 -1.47 25.89 -3.56
N LEU A 201 -0.26 26.32 -3.18
CA LEU A 201 0.17 27.70 -3.25
C LEU A 201 0.33 28.15 -4.70
N ALA A 202 0.99 27.35 -5.52
CA ALA A 202 1.18 27.63 -6.93
C ALA A 202 -0.09 27.34 -7.75
N PRO A 203 -0.30 28.04 -8.87
CA PRO A 203 -1.41 27.75 -9.77
C PRO A 203 -1.40 26.33 -10.29
N MET A 204 -2.54 25.69 -10.31
CA MET A 204 -2.72 24.35 -10.86
C MET A 204 -2.91 24.38 -12.37
N ARG A 205 -2.31 23.41 -13.07
CA ARG A 205 -2.56 23.09 -14.47
C ARG A 205 -3.08 21.67 -14.60
N ASN A 206 -3.85 21.38 -15.63
CA ASN A 206 -4.40 20.05 -15.91
C ASN A 206 -5.09 19.43 -14.67
N ALA A 207 -5.79 20.27 -13.89
CA ALA A 207 -6.54 19.80 -12.73
C ALA A 207 -7.64 18.84 -13.17
N SER A 208 -7.70 17.68 -12.53
CA SER A 208 -8.71 16.64 -12.77
C SER A 208 -9.31 16.20 -11.44
N GLU A 209 -10.61 16.08 -11.38
CA GLU A 209 -11.34 15.62 -10.20
C GLU A 209 -11.15 14.11 -9.95
N SER A 210 -10.82 13.34 -10.98
CA SER A 210 -10.39 11.94 -10.85
C SER A 210 -9.61 11.49 -12.07
N ILE A 211 -8.46 10.89 -11.85
CA ILE A 211 -7.62 10.28 -12.90
C ILE A 211 -7.81 8.76 -13.02
N LEU A 212 -8.57 8.16 -12.10
CA LEU A 212 -8.85 6.73 -12.07
C LEU A 212 -10.37 6.48 -12.03
N PRO A 213 -10.88 5.51 -12.79
CA PRO A 213 -12.29 5.14 -12.78
C PRO A 213 -12.62 4.26 -11.55
N LEU A 214 -12.55 4.83 -10.35
CA LEU A 214 -12.94 4.15 -9.12
C LEU A 214 -14.41 4.39 -8.81
N THR A 215 -15.12 3.38 -8.32
CA THR A 215 -16.55 3.47 -8.00
C THR A 215 -16.83 4.04 -6.62
N GLY A 216 -15.89 3.97 -5.69
CA GLY A 216 -16.07 4.36 -4.29
C GLY A 216 -15.15 5.48 -3.81
N SER A 217 -14.34 6.05 -4.68
CA SER A 217 -13.44 7.15 -4.35
C SER A 217 -12.94 7.84 -5.61
N ALA A 218 -12.60 9.10 -5.52
CA ALA A 218 -11.96 9.84 -6.61
C ALA A 218 -10.50 10.13 -6.25
N VAL A 219 -9.63 10.11 -7.26
CA VAL A 219 -8.22 10.46 -7.13
C VAL A 219 -7.99 11.78 -7.88
N PRO A 220 -8.15 12.95 -7.22
CA PRO A 220 -7.85 14.23 -7.83
C PRO A 220 -6.37 14.33 -8.15
N ALA A 221 -6.05 15.01 -9.24
CA ALA A 221 -4.69 15.26 -9.67
C ALA A 221 -4.54 16.63 -10.29
N CYS A 222 -3.35 17.19 -10.21
CA CYS A 222 -3.00 18.42 -10.90
C CYS A 222 -1.50 18.42 -11.24
N THR A 223 -1.14 19.30 -12.15
CA THR A 223 0.25 19.66 -12.42
C THR A 223 0.54 21.01 -11.80
N ILE A 224 1.62 21.11 -11.04
CA ILE A 224 2.11 22.35 -10.45
C ILE A 224 3.41 22.72 -11.19
N THR A 225 3.49 23.96 -11.63
CA THR A 225 4.75 24.47 -12.21
C THR A 225 5.62 25.00 -11.07
N CYS A 226 6.64 24.27 -10.70
CA CYS A 226 7.70 24.77 -9.83
C CYS A 226 8.57 25.75 -10.59
N LEU A 227 8.76 26.95 -10.08
CA LEU A 227 9.65 27.98 -10.69
C LEU A 227 11.14 27.55 -10.69
N LEU A 228 11.44 26.48 -10.01
CA LEU A 228 12.82 25.99 -9.82
C LEU A 228 13.47 25.42 -11.09
N TYR A 229 12.68 24.93 -12.04
CA TYR A 229 13.21 24.29 -13.25
C TYR A 229 13.36 25.21 -14.45
N THR A 230 13.00 26.50 -14.33
CA THR A 230 13.02 27.43 -15.47
C THR A 230 14.26 28.32 -15.53
N SER A 231 15.09 28.34 -14.49
CA SER A 231 16.32 29.18 -14.51
C SER A 231 17.55 28.51 -15.10
N ASP A 232 17.71 27.18 -14.95
CA ASP A 232 18.90 26.49 -15.44
C ASP A 232 18.86 26.14 -16.94
N ALA A 233 17.67 25.98 -17.52
CA ALA A 233 17.56 25.66 -18.96
C ALA A 233 17.73 26.88 -19.87
N ALA A 234 17.67 28.11 -19.34
CA ALA A 234 17.86 29.34 -20.11
C ALA A 234 19.32 29.79 -20.11
N ASP A 235 20.09 29.49 -19.08
CA ASP A 235 21.52 29.89 -19.01
C ASP A 235 22.46 28.97 -19.79
N GLU A 236 22.05 27.74 -20.12
CA GLU A 236 22.87 26.83 -20.95
C GLU A 236 22.77 27.11 -22.47
N LEU A 237 21.83 27.95 -22.91
CA LEU A 237 21.67 28.27 -24.34
C LEU A 237 22.41 29.54 -24.78
N ASP A 238 22.94 30.34 -23.84
CA ASP A 238 23.70 31.58 -24.17
C ASP A 238 25.23 31.40 -24.10
N GLY A 239 25.72 30.19 -23.96
CA GLY A 239 27.16 29.86 -24.03
C GLY A 239 27.62 29.46 -25.40
#